data_e32f424ed9c47ce9c8d1b104ee37b299
#
_entry.id   e32f424ed9c47ce9c8d1b104ee37b299
#
_cell.length_a   1.000
_cell.length_b   1.000
_cell.length_c   1.000
_cell.angle_alpha   90.00
_cell.angle_beta   90.00
_cell.angle_gamma   90.00
#
_symmetry.space_group_name_H-M   'P 1'
#
loop_
_entity.id
_entity.type
_entity.pdbx_description
1 polymer ?
#
loop_
_entity_poly.entity_id
_entity_poly.type
_entity_poly.pdbx_seq_one_letter_code
_entity_poly.pdbx_strand_id
1 'polypeptide(L)'
;QAGALSTTFTASQGLLLMIPNMFKIAGELTSTVMHVAARSLATQGLSIFGDHQDVMAARQTGWAMLASASVQECHDNALIAQNATLHSRVPFMHFFDGFRTSHELNTCLMLSDDDLRSMIPDELVREHRRRALSPEHPFIRGTAQNPDVYFQGRESANPFYLATPGLVQQAMDDFAKLTGRQYHLVDYVGAPDADRVAVIMGS
;
A
#
# COMPACT_ATOMS: atom_id res chain seq x y z
N GLN A 1 -3.15 16.07 -2.05
CA GLN A 1 -4.13 17.10 -1.69
C GLN A 1 -4.64 17.90 -2.89
N ALA A 2 -3.82 18.16 -3.91
CA ALA A 2 -4.22 18.86 -5.13
C ALA A 2 -5.01 17.99 -6.15
N GLY A 3 -5.32 16.75 -5.82
CA GLY A 3 -6.12 15.84 -6.63
C GLY A 3 -5.35 15.02 -7.67
N ALA A 4 -4.05 15.21 -7.81
CA ALA A 4 -3.23 14.34 -8.64
C ALA A 4 -3.05 12.97 -7.95
N LEU A 5 -3.15 11.90 -8.72
CA LEU A 5 -2.67 10.60 -8.26
C LEU A 5 -1.14 10.66 -8.18
N SER A 6 -0.60 10.15 -7.10
CA SER A 6 0.85 10.14 -6.87
C SER A 6 1.29 8.78 -6.34
N THR A 7 2.48 8.41 -6.75
CA THR A 7 3.20 7.25 -6.22
C THR A 7 4.66 7.63 -6.00
N THR A 8 5.36 6.88 -5.18
CA THR A 8 6.79 7.08 -4.95
C THR A 8 7.49 5.76 -4.68
N PHE A 9 8.80 5.77 -4.84
CA PHE A 9 9.68 4.64 -4.58
C PHE A 9 10.72 5.05 -3.54
N THR A 10 10.96 4.19 -2.56
CA THR A 10 11.91 4.48 -1.48
C THR A 10 12.49 3.21 -0.87
N ALA A 11 13.40 3.37 0.06
CA ALA A 11 14.01 2.29 0.83
C ALA A 11 14.64 2.86 2.12
N SER A 12 14.74 2.02 3.16
CA SER A 12 15.53 2.27 4.36
C SER A 12 15.29 3.66 4.98
N GLN A 13 16.34 4.47 5.20
CA GLN A 13 16.23 5.80 5.79
C GLN A 13 15.31 6.75 5.01
N GLY A 14 15.22 6.60 3.69
CA GLY A 14 14.31 7.39 2.86
C GLY A 14 12.86 7.21 3.28
N LEU A 15 12.43 5.98 3.60
CA LEU A 15 11.10 5.71 4.14
C LEU A 15 10.92 6.39 5.51
N LEU A 16 11.91 6.29 6.39
CA LEU A 16 11.83 6.88 7.74
C LEU A 16 11.68 8.40 7.71
N LEU A 17 12.32 9.07 6.76
CA LEU A 17 12.19 10.52 6.57
C LEU A 17 10.76 10.93 6.18
N MET A 18 9.95 10.01 5.64
CA MET A 18 8.57 10.28 5.24
C MET A 18 7.55 10.03 6.37
N ILE A 19 7.93 9.38 7.46
CA ILE A 19 7.01 8.96 8.55
C ILE A 19 6.07 10.09 9.01
N PRO A 20 6.51 11.33 9.27
CA PRO A 20 5.59 12.39 9.69
C PRO A 20 4.50 12.68 8.64
N ASN A 21 4.87 12.67 7.36
CA ASN A 21 3.92 12.85 6.27
C ASN A 21 3.03 11.62 6.06
N MET A 22 3.53 10.41 6.34
CA MET A 22 2.74 9.19 6.26
C MET A 22 1.58 9.21 7.25
N PHE A 23 1.81 9.62 8.51
CA PHE A 23 0.73 9.82 9.48
C PHE A 23 -0.33 10.81 8.98
N LYS A 24 0.12 11.90 8.37
CA LYS A 24 -0.76 12.92 7.81
C LYS A 24 -1.61 12.38 6.67
N ILE A 25 -1.00 11.70 5.70
CA ILE A 25 -1.67 11.12 4.54
C ILE A 25 -2.71 10.09 4.99
N ALA A 26 -2.36 9.20 5.92
CA ALA A 26 -3.27 8.20 6.47
C ALA A 26 -4.43 8.85 7.25
N GLY A 27 -4.14 9.84 8.08
CA GLY A 27 -5.16 10.57 8.85
C GLY A 27 -6.16 11.33 7.99
N GLU A 28 -5.76 11.75 6.79
CA GLU A 28 -6.64 12.42 5.82
C GLU A 28 -7.35 11.45 4.88
N LEU A 29 -7.11 10.14 4.98
CA LEU A 29 -7.66 9.11 4.08
C LEU A 29 -7.40 9.48 2.61
N THR A 30 -6.14 9.78 2.31
CA THR A 30 -5.72 10.20 0.96
C THR A 30 -5.11 9.03 0.20
N SER A 31 -5.75 8.64 -0.89
CA SER A 31 -5.31 7.51 -1.73
C SER A 31 -3.93 7.77 -2.34
N THR A 32 -2.99 6.89 -2.07
CA THR A 32 -1.64 6.87 -2.66
C THR A 32 -0.99 5.51 -2.43
N VAL A 33 -0.04 5.15 -3.25
CA VAL A 33 0.78 3.94 -3.08
C VAL A 33 2.26 4.34 -3.00
N MET A 34 2.96 3.77 -2.05
CA MET A 34 4.41 3.85 -1.91
C MET A 34 5.00 2.47 -2.15
N HIS A 35 5.97 2.36 -3.05
CA HIS A 35 6.69 1.12 -3.32
C HIS A 35 8.03 1.14 -2.58
N VAL A 36 8.26 0.13 -1.75
CA VAL A 36 9.43 0.08 -0.87
C VAL A 36 10.27 -1.15 -1.15
N ALA A 37 11.51 -0.95 -1.58
CA ALA A 37 12.52 -2.00 -1.56
C ALA A 37 13.03 -2.13 -0.12
N ALA A 38 12.40 -3.01 0.66
CA ALA A 38 12.59 -3.10 2.11
C ALA A 38 14.01 -3.55 2.47
N ARG A 39 14.65 -2.80 3.37
CA ARG A 39 16.04 -3.01 3.78
C ARG A 39 16.23 -2.73 5.26
N SER A 40 17.32 -3.26 5.80
CA SER A 40 17.80 -2.85 7.13
C SER A 40 18.10 -1.36 7.18
N LEU A 41 17.99 -0.80 8.38
CA LEU A 41 18.36 0.59 8.64
C LEU A 41 19.86 0.69 8.87
N ALA A 42 20.47 1.80 8.43
CA ALA A 42 21.85 2.07 8.74
C ALA A 42 22.01 2.32 10.25
N THR A 43 22.91 1.57 10.86
CA THR A 43 23.32 1.70 12.28
C THR A 43 24.83 1.82 12.36
N GLN A 44 25.55 0.78 12.80
CA GLN A 44 27.02 0.72 12.76
C GLN A 44 27.55 0.59 11.31
N GLY A 45 26.69 0.21 10.37
CA GLY A 45 26.98 0.06 8.95
C GLY A 45 25.69 0.06 8.14
N LEU A 46 25.81 0.00 6.83
CA LEU A 46 24.70 -0.11 5.88
C LEU A 46 24.69 -1.51 5.28
N SER A 47 23.51 -2.13 5.24
CA SER A 47 23.26 -3.33 4.44
C SER A 47 22.22 -3.03 3.37
N ILE A 48 22.49 -3.49 2.14
CA ILE A 48 21.57 -3.33 1.00
C ILE A 48 20.67 -4.55 0.81
N PHE A 49 20.93 -5.62 1.54
CA PHE A 49 20.14 -6.86 1.45
C PHE A 49 18.77 -6.71 2.09
N GLY A 50 17.84 -7.59 1.66
CA GLY A 50 16.46 -7.61 2.13
C GLY A 50 16.36 -7.74 3.63
N ASP A 51 15.54 -6.87 4.21
CA ASP A 51 15.19 -6.84 5.63
C ASP A 51 13.90 -6.02 5.74
N HIS A 52 13.07 -6.30 6.70
CA HIS A 52 11.82 -5.57 6.90
C HIS A 52 11.89 -4.51 8.01
N GLN A 53 13.09 -4.16 8.46
CA GLN A 53 13.28 -3.22 9.58
C GLN A 53 12.68 -1.85 9.30
N ASP A 54 12.84 -1.33 8.08
CA ASP A 54 12.31 -0.02 7.67
C ASP A 54 10.79 -0.01 7.59
N VAL A 55 10.17 -0.99 6.93
CA VAL A 55 8.70 -1.10 6.81
C VAL A 55 8.06 -1.38 8.17
N MET A 56 8.71 -2.18 9.03
CA MET A 56 8.24 -2.43 10.39
C MET A 56 8.33 -1.18 11.28
N ALA A 57 9.34 -0.34 11.10
CA ALA A 57 9.41 0.96 11.78
C ALA A 57 8.27 1.90 11.35
N ALA A 58 7.81 1.80 10.11
CA ALA A 58 6.72 2.61 9.56
C ALA A 58 5.31 2.02 9.78
N ARG A 59 5.16 0.78 10.29
CA ARG A 59 3.87 0.07 10.41
C ARG A 59 2.80 0.82 11.21
N GLN A 60 3.20 1.71 12.11
CA GLN A 60 2.26 2.46 12.98
C GLN A 60 1.65 3.69 12.29
N THR A 61 2.08 4.01 11.06
CA THR A 61 1.65 5.22 10.36
C THR A 61 0.21 5.18 9.86
N GLY A 62 -0.44 3.99 9.90
CA GLY A 62 -1.81 3.80 9.41
C GLY A 62 -1.89 3.48 7.91
N TRP A 63 -0.77 3.16 7.27
CA TRP A 63 -0.76 2.66 5.90
C TRP A 63 -1.07 1.16 5.88
N ALA A 64 -1.90 0.73 4.95
CA ALA A 64 -2.06 -0.69 4.66
C ALA A 64 -0.75 -1.24 4.06
N MET A 65 -0.35 -2.42 4.51
CA MET A 65 0.92 -3.04 4.11
C MET A 65 0.64 -4.24 3.21
N LEU A 66 1.24 -4.25 2.02
CA LEU A 66 1.12 -5.34 1.04
C LEU A 66 2.51 -5.82 0.66
N ALA A 67 2.84 -7.07 1.00
CA ALA A 67 4.13 -7.69 0.71
C ALA A 67 4.09 -8.45 -0.61
N SER A 68 5.19 -8.40 -1.37
CA SER A 68 5.42 -9.20 -2.58
C SER A 68 6.71 -10.02 -2.43
N ALA A 69 6.67 -11.29 -2.82
CA ALA A 69 7.77 -12.23 -2.69
C ALA A 69 8.53 -12.47 -4.02
N SER A 70 8.05 -11.98 -5.14
CA SER A 70 8.65 -12.15 -6.46
C SER A 70 8.51 -10.91 -7.33
N VAL A 71 9.27 -10.85 -8.43
CA VAL A 71 9.17 -9.76 -9.41
C VAL A 71 7.78 -9.70 -10.06
N GLN A 72 7.17 -10.87 -10.34
CA GLN A 72 5.81 -10.93 -10.88
C GLN A 72 4.79 -10.38 -9.88
N GLU A 73 4.89 -10.78 -8.61
CA GLU A 73 4.03 -10.23 -7.57
C GLU A 73 4.22 -8.71 -7.39
N CYS A 74 5.46 -8.21 -7.50
CA CYS A 74 5.71 -6.78 -7.43
C CYS A 74 4.99 -6.01 -8.53
N HIS A 75 5.00 -6.53 -9.75
CA HIS A 75 4.30 -5.95 -10.89
C HIS A 75 2.78 -5.96 -10.67
N ASP A 76 2.23 -7.10 -10.30
CA ASP A 76 0.79 -7.33 -10.17
C ASP A 76 0.20 -6.61 -8.95
N ASN A 77 0.86 -6.74 -7.79
CA ASN A 77 0.43 -6.08 -6.57
C ASN A 77 0.53 -4.55 -6.62
N ALA A 78 1.36 -3.99 -7.49
CA ALA A 78 1.37 -2.55 -7.72
C ALA A 78 0.02 -2.05 -8.25
N LEU A 79 -0.58 -2.77 -9.19
CA LEU A 79 -1.90 -2.45 -9.73
C LEU A 79 -3.02 -2.73 -8.71
N ILE A 80 -2.94 -3.88 -8.01
CA ILE A 80 -3.88 -4.25 -6.96
C ILE A 80 -3.89 -3.18 -5.84
N ALA A 81 -2.72 -2.75 -5.37
CA ALA A 81 -2.61 -1.71 -4.36
C ALA A 81 -3.18 -0.36 -4.85
N GLN A 82 -2.97 -0.01 -6.12
CA GLN A 82 -3.51 1.22 -6.70
C GLN A 82 -5.04 1.17 -6.82
N ASN A 83 -5.63 0.04 -7.20
CA ASN A 83 -7.07 -0.17 -7.18
C ASN A 83 -7.61 -0.07 -5.74
N ALA A 84 -7.00 -0.83 -4.82
CA ALA A 84 -7.45 -0.93 -3.44
C ALA A 84 -7.39 0.43 -2.70
N THR A 85 -6.34 1.24 -2.91
CA THR A 85 -6.25 2.57 -2.27
C THR A 85 -7.32 3.53 -2.78
N LEU A 86 -7.69 3.44 -4.05
CA LEU A 86 -8.76 4.28 -4.62
C LEU A 86 -10.14 3.93 -4.05
N HIS A 87 -10.41 2.64 -3.85
CA HIS A 87 -11.66 2.16 -3.24
C HIS A 87 -11.72 2.41 -1.74
N SER A 88 -10.65 2.07 -1.02
CA SER A 88 -10.61 2.15 0.45
C SER A 88 -10.32 3.54 0.99
N ARG A 89 -9.68 4.42 0.22
CA ARG A 89 -9.08 5.69 0.64
C ARG A 89 -7.92 5.55 1.64
N VAL A 90 -7.58 4.32 2.06
CA VAL A 90 -6.42 4.05 2.89
C VAL A 90 -5.18 4.04 2.00
N PRO A 91 -4.08 4.74 2.36
CA PRO A 91 -2.84 4.68 1.60
C PRO A 91 -2.16 3.32 1.76
N PHE A 92 -1.42 2.89 0.73
CA PHE A 92 -0.75 1.59 0.71
C PHE A 92 0.76 1.72 0.68
N MET A 93 1.42 0.96 1.54
CA MET A 93 2.84 0.66 1.47
C MET A 93 3.00 -0.75 0.88
N HIS A 94 3.23 -0.80 -0.43
CA HIS A 94 3.58 -2.01 -1.14
C HIS A 94 5.09 -2.22 -1.05
N PHE A 95 5.53 -3.35 -0.53
CA PHE A 95 6.95 -3.60 -0.31
C PHE A 95 7.38 -4.99 -0.75
N PHE A 96 8.66 -5.11 -1.03
CA PHE A 96 9.33 -6.32 -1.47
C PHE A 96 10.78 -6.29 -0.99
N ASP A 97 11.44 -7.43 -0.97
CA ASP A 97 12.80 -7.52 -0.46
C ASP A 97 13.77 -6.71 -1.32
N GLY A 98 14.49 -5.81 -0.67
CA GLY A 98 15.57 -5.05 -1.29
C GLY A 98 16.71 -5.96 -1.71
N PHE A 99 17.43 -5.59 -2.75
CA PHE A 99 18.48 -6.33 -3.42
C PHE A 99 18.01 -7.65 -4.03
N ARG A 100 17.45 -8.56 -3.24
CA ARG A 100 17.01 -9.86 -3.74
C ARG A 100 15.92 -9.72 -4.80
N THR A 101 14.79 -9.13 -4.51
CA THR A 101 13.72 -8.92 -5.50
C THR A 101 13.96 -7.70 -6.39
N SER A 102 14.50 -6.62 -5.83
CA SER A 102 14.68 -5.35 -6.55
C SER A 102 15.82 -5.35 -7.57
N HIS A 103 16.78 -6.30 -7.49
CA HIS A 103 17.98 -6.33 -8.32
C HIS A 103 18.18 -7.67 -9.05
N GLU A 104 17.33 -8.66 -8.83
CA GLU A 104 17.39 -9.91 -9.58
C GLU A 104 16.99 -9.68 -11.04
N LEU A 105 17.74 -10.33 -11.97
CA LEU A 105 17.30 -10.46 -13.34
C LEU A 105 16.22 -11.53 -13.40
N ASN A 106 15.02 -11.10 -13.74
CA ASN A 106 13.87 -11.99 -13.85
C ASN A 106 12.99 -11.56 -15.02
N THR A 107 12.11 -12.45 -15.44
CA THR A 107 11.07 -12.15 -16.43
C THR A 107 9.73 -12.02 -15.73
N CYS A 108 8.89 -11.11 -16.20
CA CYS A 108 7.51 -11.00 -15.76
C CYS A 108 6.56 -10.85 -16.94
N LEU A 109 5.33 -11.32 -16.76
CA LEU A 109 4.26 -11.13 -17.71
C LEU A 109 3.71 -9.71 -17.52
N MET A 110 3.95 -8.86 -18.51
CA MET A 110 3.50 -7.48 -18.50
C MET A 110 1.99 -7.38 -18.69
N LEU A 111 1.37 -6.45 -17.99
CA LEU A 111 -0.02 -6.06 -18.22
C LEU A 111 -0.11 -5.11 -19.40
N SER A 112 -1.19 -5.21 -20.18
CA SER A 112 -1.48 -4.25 -21.24
C SER A 112 -2.09 -2.98 -20.68
N ASP A 113 -2.07 -1.90 -21.47
CA ASP A 113 -2.74 -0.66 -21.10
C ASP A 113 -4.25 -0.84 -20.87
N ASP A 114 -4.87 -1.79 -21.58
CA ASP A 114 -6.31 -2.07 -21.43
C ASP A 114 -6.57 -2.83 -20.11
N ASP A 115 -5.67 -3.74 -19.71
CA ASP A 115 -5.73 -4.37 -18.38
C ASP A 115 -5.64 -3.31 -17.27
N LEU A 116 -4.69 -2.39 -17.39
CA LEU A 116 -4.53 -1.31 -16.43
C LEU A 116 -5.79 -0.42 -16.34
N ARG A 117 -6.37 -0.04 -17.48
CA ARG A 117 -7.60 0.76 -17.52
C ARG A 117 -8.80 0.04 -16.94
N SER A 118 -8.91 -1.28 -17.15
CA SER A 118 -10.02 -2.07 -16.62
C SER A 118 -10.00 -2.13 -15.09
N MET A 119 -8.81 -2.18 -14.49
CA MET A 119 -8.62 -2.20 -13.04
C MET A 119 -8.71 -0.82 -12.38
N ILE A 120 -8.42 0.27 -13.12
CA ILE A 120 -8.46 1.64 -12.61
C ILE A 120 -9.49 2.46 -13.39
N PRO A 121 -10.78 2.26 -13.14
CA PRO A 121 -11.82 2.99 -13.86
C PRO A 121 -11.75 4.50 -13.57
N ASP A 122 -11.99 5.29 -14.62
CA ASP A 122 -11.92 6.76 -14.57
C ASP A 122 -12.77 7.38 -13.45
N GLU A 123 -13.87 6.74 -13.07
CA GLU A 123 -14.74 7.26 -12.01
C GLU A 123 -14.03 7.32 -10.66
N LEU A 124 -13.25 6.30 -10.31
CA LEU A 124 -12.46 6.30 -9.07
C LEU A 124 -11.44 7.46 -9.07
N VAL A 125 -10.83 7.73 -10.22
CA VAL A 125 -9.91 8.86 -10.39
C VAL A 125 -10.64 10.19 -10.25
N ARG A 126 -11.83 10.32 -10.83
CA ARG A 126 -12.67 11.52 -10.70
C ARG A 126 -13.11 11.74 -9.25
N GLU A 127 -13.50 10.69 -8.54
CA GLU A 127 -13.86 10.78 -7.12
C GLU A 127 -12.68 11.21 -6.26
N HIS A 128 -11.48 10.67 -6.53
CA HIS A 128 -10.26 11.12 -5.86
C HIS A 128 -10.04 12.62 -6.09
N ARG A 129 -10.19 13.10 -7.33
CA ARG A 129 -10.04 14.53 -7.68
C ARG A 129 -11.11 15.42 -7.05
N ARG A 130 -12.35 14.96 -6.94
CA ARG A 130 -13.43 15.71 -6.26
C ARG A 130 -13.13 15.98 -4.77
N ARG A 131 -12.31 15.17 -4.14
CA ARG A 131 -11.86 15.36 -2.76
C ARG A 131 -10.65 16.28 -2.62
N ALA A 132 -10.12 16.79 -3.72
CA ALA A 132 -8.98 17.70 -3.73
C ALA A 132 -9.32 19.05 -3.11
N LEU A 133 -8.28 19.71 -2.59
CA LEU A 133 -8.40 21.11 -2.19
C LEU A 133 -8.54 21.98 -3.43
N SER A 134 -9.61 22.76 -3.49
CA SER A 134 -9.81 23.74 -4.56
C SER A 134 -10.42 25.02 -3.99
N PRO A 135 -10.23 26.18 -4.66
CA PRO A 135 -10.87 27.42 -4.24
C PRO A 135 -12.40 27.37 -4.25
N GLU A 136 -12.98 26.56 -5.17
CA GLU A 136 -14.43 26.39 -5.30
C GLU A 136 -15.02 25.54 -4.18
N HIS A 137 -14.22 24.63 -3.61
CA HIS A 137 -14.59 23.73 -2.52
C HIS A 137 -13.54 23.78 -1.41
N PRO A 138 -13.45 24.90 -0.68
CA PRO A 138 -12.46 25.05 0.38
C PRO A 138 -12.75 24.06 1.51
N PHE A 139 -11.69 23.40 1.96
CA PHE A 139 -11.75 22.45 3.09
C PHE A 139 -10.54 22.65 3.99
N ILE A 140 -10.78 22.72 5.29
CA ILE A 140 -9.70 22.90 6.27
C ILE A 140 -9.13 21.54 6.64
N ARG A 141 -7.83 21.37 6.45
CA ARG A 141 -7.08 20.17 6.82
C ARG A 141 -5.85 20.53 7.63
N GLY A 142 -5.46 19.62 8.53
CA GLY A 142 -4.23 19.77 9.30
C GLY A 142 -4.25 20.88 10.32
N THR A 143 -5.42 21.17 10.86
CA THR A 143 -5.59 22.12 11.98
C THR A 143 -5.21 21.50 13.30
N ALA A 144 -4.89 22.33 14.29
CA ALA A 144 -4.89 21.92 15.70
C ALA A 144 -6.32 21.60 16.15
N GLN A 145 -6.47 20.50 16.85
CA GLN A 145 -7.76 20.02 17.35
C GLN A 145 -7.66 19.75 18.86
N ASN A 146 -8.70 20.10 19.60
CA ASN A 146 -8.82 19.72 20.99
C ASN A 146 -9.00 18.20 21.12
N PRO A 147 -8.67 17.58 22.27
CA PRO A 147 -8.68 16.12 22.43
C PRO A 147 -10.01 15.45 22.09
N ASP A 148 -11.14 16.06 22.39
CA ASP A 148 -12.48 15.55 22.08
C ASP A 148 -12.74 15.48 20.58
N VAL A 149 -12.45 16.55 19.84
CA VAL A 149 -12.61 16.63 18.39
C VAL A 149 -11.61 15.70 17.70
N TYR A 150 -10.36 15.66 18.18
CA TYR A 150 -9.33 14.79 17.63
C TYR A 150 -9.70 13.30 17.75
N PHE A 151 -10.22 12.89 18.93
CA PHE A 151 -10.66 11.52 19.15
C PHE A 151 -11.78 11.12 18.18
N GLN A 152 -12.82 11.95 18.05
CA GLN A 152 -13.92 11.70 17.11
C GLN A 152 -13.43 11.60 15.66
N GLY A 153 -12.52 12.45 15.26
CA GLY A 153 -11.90 12.41 13.94
C GLY A 153 -11.14 11.10 13.70
N ARG A 154 -10.42 10.60 14.71
CA ARG A 154 -9.72 9.30 14.62
C ARG A 154 -10.71 8.14 14.52
N GLU A 155 -11.77 8.12 15.32
CA GLU A 155 -12.81 7.08 15.28
C GLU A 155 -13.56 7.03 13.94
N SER A 156 -13.77 8.17 13.30
CA SER A 156 -14.45 8.25 12.00
C SER A 156 -13.70 7.55 10.86
N ALA A 157 -12.41 7.25 11.04
CA ALA A 157 -11.61 6.52 10.06
C ALA A 157 -11.81 4.99 10.13
N ASN A 158 -12.32 4.44 11.23
CA ASN A 158 -12.43 3.00 11.46
C ASN A 158 -13.18 2.24 10.35
N PRO A 159 -14.33 2.70 9.81
CA PRO A 159 -15.02 2.00 8.74
C PRO A 159 -14.17 1.78 7.49
N PHE A 160 -13.29 2.73 7.15
CA PHE A 160 -12.39 2.63 6.00
C PHE A 160 -11.35 1.53 6.22
N TYR A 161 -10.76 1.47 7.41
CA TYR A 161 -9.79 0.43 7.76
C TYR A 161 -10.43 -0.95 7.82
N LEU A 162 -11.62 -1.08 8.41
CA LEU A 162 -12.35 -2.34 8.50
C LEU A 162 -12.75 -2.90 7.13
N ALA A 163 -13.07 -2.03 6.18
CA ALA A 163 -13.40 -2.43 4.81
C ALA A 163 -12.16 -2.82 3.98
N THR A 164 -10.99 -2.32 4.32
CA THR A 164 -9.78 -2.46 3.49
C THR A 164 -9.41 -3.90 3.15
N PRO A 165 -9.39 -4.88 4.08
CA PRO A 165 -9.03 -6.27 3.73
C PRO A 165 -9.97 -6.88 2.66
N GLY A 166 -11.27 -6.67 2.80
CA GLY A 166 -12.25 -7.14 1.81
C GLY A 166 -12.08 -6.48 0.44
N LEU A 167 -11.77 -5.18 0.40
CA LEU A 167 -11.52 -4.45 -0.84
C LEU A 167 -10.21 -4.90 -1.53
N VAL A 168 -9.19 -5.24 -0.76
CA VAL A 168 -7.95 -5.82 -1.32
C VAL A 168 -8.21 -7.19 -1.93
N GLN A 169 -8.91 -8.07 -1.21
CA GLN A 169 -9.26 -9.39 -1.75
C GLN A 169 -10.11 -9.26 -3.01
N GLN A 170 -11.08 -8.35 -3.03
CA GLN A 170 -11.88 -8.09 -4.22
C GLN A 170 -11.02 -7.63 -5.41
N ALA A 171 -10.05 -6.74 -5.18
CA ALA A 171 -9.10 -6.31 -6.21
C ALA A 171 -8.24 -7.48 -6.72
N MET A 172 -7.81 -8.39 -5.84
CA MET A 172 -7.09 -9.63 -6.22
C MET A 172 -7.97 -10.57 -7.05
N ASP A 173 -9.24 -10.72 -6.69
CA ASP A 173 -10.18 -11.58 -7.41
C ASP A 173 -10.52 -11.00 -8.80
N ASP A 174 -10.66 -9.69 -8.91
CA ASP A 174 -10.89 -9.01 -10.20
C ASP A 174 -9.64 -9.09 -11.09
N PHE A 175 -8.46 -8.95 -10.49
CA PHE A 175 -7.19 -9.17 -11.17
C PHE A 175 -7.05 -10.61 -11.70
N ALA A 176 -7.48 -11.60 -10.92
CA ALA A 176 -7.46 -13.00 -11.35
C ALA A 176 -8.39 -13.28 -12.54
N LYS A 177 -9.56 -12.66 -12.58
CA LYS A 177 -10.48 -12.75 -13.72
C LYS A 177 -9.86 -12.21 -15.01
N LEU A 178 -9.03 -11.17 -14.88
CA LEU A 178 -8.38 -10.51 -16.00
C LEU A 178 -7.16 -11.28 -16.52
N THR A 179 -6.34 -11.80 -15.61
CA THR A 179 -5.00 -12.32 -15.92
C THR A 179 -4.85 -13.82 -15.73
N GLY A 180 -5.78 -14.46 -15.02
CA GLY A 180 -5.68 -15.86 -14.58
C GLY A 180 -4.74 -16.07 -13.39
N ARG A 181 -4.11 -15.02 -12.85
CA ARG A 181 -3.23 -15.10 -11.67
C ARG A 181 -4.00 -14.71 -10.42
N GLN A 182 -4.25 -15.69 -9.56
CA GLN A 182 -4.98 -15.49 -8.30
C GLN A 182 -4.01 -15.18 -7.17
N TYR A 183 -4.34 -14.15 -6.40
CA TYR A 183 -3.66 -13.77 -5.15
C TYR A 183 -4.66 -13.77 -4.00
N HIS A 184 -4.16 -14.00 -2.78
CA HIS A 184 -4.94 -13.92 -1.55
C HIS A 184 -4.19 -13.08 -0.51
N LEU A 185 -4.92 -12.62 0.49
CA LEU A 185 -4.31 -11.87 1.60
C LEU A 185 -3.27 -12.71 2.35
N VAL A 186 -3.52 -14.01 2.46
CA VAL A 186 -2.61 -15.00 3.04
C VAL A 186 -2.86 -16.33 2.33
N ASP A 187 -1.80 -16.99 1.89
CA ASP A 187 -1.85 -18.34 1.33
C ASP A 187 -1.33 -19.34 2.37
N TYR A 188 -2.04 -20.44 2.51
CA TYR A 188 -1.60 -21.55 3.36
C TYR A 188 -0.94 -22.63 2.51
N VAL A 189 0.28 -23.00 2.90
CA VAL A 189 1.02 -24.11 2.29
C VAL A 189 1.48 -25.05 3.42
N GLY A 190 0.97 -26.26 3.44
CA GLY A 190 1.33 -27.23 4.48
C GLY A 190 0.30 -28.33 4.65
N ALA A 191 0.48 -29.15 5.70
CA ALA A 191 -0.47 -30.20 6.06
C ALA A 191 -1.79 -29.57 6.57
N PRO A 192 -2.97 -30.10 6.15
CA PRO A 192 -4.25 -29.53 6.54
C PRO A 192 -4.56 -29.69 8.04
N ASP A 193 -3.86 -30.56 8.72
CA ASP A 193 -3.99 -30.89 10.14
C ASP A 193 -2.78 -30.41 10.97
N ALA A 194 -2.02 -29.45 10.47
CA ALA A 194 -0.86 -28.90 11.17
C ALA A 194 -1.28 -28.25 12.51
N ASP A 195 -0.62 -28.63 13.60
CA ASP A 195 -0.79 -28.04 14.92
C ASP A 195 0.10 -26.82 15.18
N ARG A 196 1.00 -26.54 14.25
CA ARG A 196 1.88 -25.35 14.27
C ARG A 196 1.97 -24.74 12.88
N VAL A 197 1.78 -23.45 12.82
CA VAL A 197 1.84 -22.67 11.58
C VAL A 197 2.82 -21.51 11.76
N ALA A 198 3.72 -21.34 10.79
CA ALA A 198 4.56 -20.14 10.68
C ALA A 198 3.90 -19.14 9.74
N VAL A 199 3.82 -17.88 10.16
CA VAL A 199 3.39 -16.77 9.30
C VAL A 199 4.65 -16.04 8.87
N ILE A 200 4.90 -16.00 7.55
CA ILE A 200 6.08 -15.38 6.95
C ILE A 200 5.68 -14.52 5.77
N MET A 201 6.53 -13.57 5.40
CA MET A 201 6.37 -12.73 4.21
C MET A 201 7.73 -12.41 3.61
N GLY A 202 7.74 -12.04 2.33
CA GLY A 202 8.97 -11.76 1.59
C GLY A 202 9.46 -12.95 0.76
N SER A 203 10.61 -12.81 0.11
CA SER A 203 11.21 -13.79 -0.81
C SER A 203 12.19 -14.76 -0.17
#